data_9ac6f3577771bb67b4fb58a80d091c84
#
_entry.id   9ac6f3577771bb67b4fb58a80d091c84
#
_cell.length_a   1.000
_cell.length_b   1.000
_cell.length_c   1.000
_cell.angle_alpha   90.00
_cell.angle_beta   90.00
_cell.angle_gamma   90.00
#
_symmetry.space_group_name_H-M   'P 1'
#
loop_
_entity.id
_entity.type
_entity.pdbx_description
1 polymer ?
#
loop_
_entity_poly.entity_id
_entity_poly.type
_entity_poly.pdbx_seq_one_letter_code
_entity_poly.pdbx_strand_id
1 'polypeptide(L)'
;MFNKRIKTSIVSCVLICILPTVSYAISKDDFLKFLVNSSYPEAKEEVKEDEKKESTSKDEEYIEFFIGEENIPTIKEENNSDEEESKEASNTLASNYTNNIRITREKPTMMIYHSHASESYSDSPENNYRCQDNNKSIVSVGSLLTEELNKKGWGIVHSTKYHDFPDYNSSYSNSLKTINSIMSEQNSIDIAIDLHRDARTLDTKAKKDKETNRMVANYNGEEVAKFLFVVGQRNPNVKEVRALANDITNFAKKKYPDLVLPVIEKPYGKFNQYVADNHILIEVGSNGTTLEQAQNSVKYIANVLDEYFKEKK
;
A
#
# COMPACT_ATOMS: atom_id res chain seq x y z
N MET A 1 -29.70 -52.90 25.49
CA MET A 1 -29.18 -52.07 24.40
C MET A 1 -29.19 -50.56 24.75
N PHE A 2 -29.15 -50.20 26.04
CA PHE A 2 -29.39 -48.82 26.52
C PHE A 2 -28.14 -48.11 27.11
N ASN A 3 -27.00 -48.82 27.24
CA ASN A 3 -25.84 -48.30 27.98
C ASN A 3 -24.70 -47.73 27.13
N LYS A 4 -24.78 -47.74 25.77
CA LYS A 4 -23.70 -47.20 24.91
C LYS A 4 -23.90 -45.73 24.52
N ARG A 5 -25.13 -45.25 24.51
CA ARG A 5 -25.39 -43.84 24.13
C ARG A 5 -25.14 -42.82 25.23
N ILE A 6 -25.28 -43.24 26.50
CA ILE A 6 -25.07 -42.36 27.66
C ILE A 6 -23.57 -42.07 27.89
N LYS A 7 -22.67 -43.05 27.63
CA LYS A 7 -21.23 -42.85 27.78
C LYS A 7 -20.62 -41.89 26.77
N THR A 8 -21.16 -41.85 25.55
CA THR A 8 -20.66 -40.95 24.50
C THR A 8 -21.06 -39.49 24.75
N SER A 9 -22.24 -39.24 25.31
CA SER A 9 -22.71 -37.89 25.66
C SER A 9 -21.94 -37.29 26.84
N ILE A 10 -21.55 -38.11 27.86
CA ILE A 10 -20.80 -37.62 29.00
C ILE A 10 -19.35 -37.27 28.59
N VAL A 11 -18.73 -38.04 27.72
CA VAL A 11 -17.38 -37.74 27.21
C VAL A 11 -17.38 -36.48 26.34
N SER A 12 -18.43 -36.26 25.53
CA SER A 12 -18.58 -35.02 24.70
C SER A 12 -18.77 -33.79 25.58
N CYS A 13 -19.60 -33.84 26.64
CA CYS A 13 -19.79 -32.74 27.57
C CYS A 13 -18.52 -32.39 28.39
N VAL A 14 -17.74 -33.38 28.77
CA VAL A 14 -16.48 -33.17 29.53
C VAL A 14 -15.41 -32.53 28.63
N LEU A 15 -15.34 -32.90 27.36
CA LEU A 15 -14.40 -32.21 26.41
C LEU A 15 -14.79 -30.76 26.14
N ILE A 16 -16.08 -30.43 26.12
CA ILE A 16 -16.55 -29.05 25.89
C ILE A 16 -16.34 -28.15 27.11
N CYS A 17 -16.34 -28.73 28.34
CA CYS A 17 -16.09 -27.98 29.59
C CYS A 17 -14.63 -27.73 29.92
N ILE A 18 -13.67 -28.40 29.26
CA ILE A 18 -12.24 -28.23 29.52
C ILE A 18 -11.59 -27.19 28.59
N LEU A 19 -12.25 -26.79 27.53
CA LEU A 19 -11.72 -25.82 26.52
C LEU A 19 -11.70 -24.34 26.94
N PRO A 20 -12.36 -23.82 27.98
CA PRO A 20 -12.32 -22.38 28.28
C PRO A 20 -11.27 -21.98 29.33
N THR A 21 -10.43 -22.86 29.85
CA THR A 21 -9.55 -22.48 30.98
C THR A 21 -8.08 -22.39 30.67
N VAL A 22 -7.66 -22.40 29.42
CA VAL A 22 -6.26 -22.16 29.05
C VAL A 22 -6.18 -20.88 28.17
N SER A 23 -6.61 -19.76 28.73
CA SER A 23 -6.17 -18.43 28.30
C SER A 23 -4.76 -18.20 28.87
N TYR A 24 -3.76 -18.86 28.33
CA TYR A 24 -2.41 -18.35 28.50
C TYR A 24 -2.34 -17.09 27.63
N ALA A 25 -2.13 -15.95 28.28
CA ALA A 25 -1.73 -14.74 27.59
C ALA A 25 -0.38 -15.03 26.91
N ILE A 26 -0.42 -15.42 25.65
CA ILE A 26 0.77 -15.54 24.83
C ILE A 26 1.35 -14.13 24.73
N SER A 27 2.62 -13.94 25.11
CA SER A 27 3.26 -12.65 24.95
C SER A 27 3.26 -12.24 23.48
N LYS A 28 3.30 -10.94 23.21
CA LYS A 28 3.38 -10.42 21.85
C LYS A 28 4.52 -11.08 21.06
N ASP A 29 5.65 -11.29 21.73
CA ASP A 29 6.84 -11.91 21.12
C ASP A 29 6.65 -13.41 20.83
N ASP A 30 5.97 -14.14 21.69
CA ASP A 30 5.67 -15.56 21.45
C ASP A 30 4.63 -15.73 20.35
N PHE A 31 3.67 -14.83 20.27
CA PHE A 31 2.69 -14.81 19.19
C PHE A 31 3.34 -14.48 17.83
N LEU A 32 4.27 -13.52 17.80
CA LEU A 32 5.04 -13.20 16.60
C LEU A 32 5.94 -14.36 16.18
N LYS A 33 6.60 -15.03 17.12
CA LYS A 33 7.38 -16.26 16.84
C LYS A 33 6.50 -17.39 16.32
N PHE A 34 5.30 -17.57 16.88
CA PHE A 34 4.34 -18.56 16.39
C PHE A 34 3.89 -18.24 14.95
N LEU A 35 3.62 -16.97 14.62
CA LEU A 35 3.25 -16.56 13.26
C LEU A 35 4.38 -16.80 12.27
N VAL A 36 5.61 -16.44 12.62
CA VAL A 36 6.80 -16.69 11.79
C VAL A 36 6.98 -18.18 11.56
N ASN A 37 6.96 -19.00 12.60
CA ASN A 37 7.16 -20.45 12.51
C ASN A 37 6.03 -21.19 11.80
N SER A 38 4.79 -20.67 11.86
CA SER A 38 3.66 -21.28 11.16
C SER A 38 3.62 -20.89 9.68
N SER A 39 4.24 -19.76 9.30
CA SER A 39 4.32 -19.28 7.92
C SER A 39 5.44 -19.95 7.11
N TYR A 40 6.41 -20.60 7.78
CA TYR A 40 7.56 -21.28 7.14
C TYR A 40 7.79 -22.68 7.72
N PRO A 41 6.97 -23.69 7.36
CA PRO A 41 7.10 -25.05 7.90
C PRO A 41 8.37 -25.80 7.48
N GLU A 42 9.14 -25.29 6.51
CA GLU A 42 10.33 -25.98 5.94
C GLU A 42 11.66 -25.63 6.63
N ALA A 43 11.68 -24.76 7.64
CA ALA A 43 12.90 -24.37 8.35
C ALA A 43 13.24 -25.23 9.57
N LYS A 44 12.83 -26.52 9.59
CA LYS A 44 13.26 -27.50 10.60
C LYS A 44 14.36 -28.38 10.04
N GLU A 45 15.56 -27.85 9.86
CA GLU A 45 16.77 -28.67 9.87
C GLU A 45 17.47 -28.53 11.23
N GLU A 46 17.77 -29.73 11.82
CA GLU A 46 18.40 -29.89 13.12
C GLU A 46 19.78 -29.22 13.13
N VAL A 47 19.98 -28.28 14.02
CA VAL A 47 21.33 -27.80 14.38
C VAL A 47 22.00 -28.85 15.22
N LYS A 48 22.92 -29.61 14.66
CA LYS A 48 23.97 -30.33 15.40
C LYS A 48 25.07 -29.34 15.72
N GLU A 49 25.31 -29.13 17.00
CA GLU A 49 26.52 -28.51 17.50
C GLU A 49 27.72 -29.33 17.08
N ASP A 50 28.64 -28.71 16.30
CA ASP A 50 30.06 -29.02 16.33
C ASP A 50 30.91 -27.91 15.69
N GLU A 51 31.77 -27.38 16.53
CA GLU A 51 33.11 -26.77 16.34
C GLU A 51 33.43 -25.81 15.17
N LYS A 52 33.89 -24.64 15.64
CA LYS A 52 34.76 -23.65 15.01
C LYS A 52 35.52 -24.07 13.76
N LYS A 53 35.31 -23.30 12.67
CA LYS A 53 36.38 -22.84 11.77
C LYS A 53 35.97 -21.55 11.08
N GLU A 54 36.86 -20.55 11.19
CA GLU A 54 36.88 -19.34 10.38
C GLU A 54 36.85 -19.65 8.88
N SER A 55 35.95 -19.05 8.13
CA SER A 55 36.20 -18.74 6.73
C SER A 55 35.17 -17.73 6.18
N THR A 56 35.68 -16.56 5.82
CA THR A 56 35.30 -15.70 4.67
C THR A 56 33.82 -15.53 4.29
N SER A 57 33.39 -14.27 4.42
CA SER A 57 32.20 -13.61 3.89
C SER A 57 31.68 -14.21 2.59
N LYS A 58 30.48 -14.69 2.62
CA LYS A 58 29.54 -14.63 1.51
C LYS A 58 28.40 -13.73 1.95
N ASP A 59 28.15 -12.70 1.17
CA ASP A 59 27.02 -11.78 1.32
C ASP A 59 25.72 -12.60 1.21
N GLU A 60 25.14 -12.98 2.34
CA GLU A 60 23.78 -13.47 2.39
C GLU A 60 22.87 -12.27 2.22
N GLU A 61 22.20 -12.22 1.07
CA GLU A 61 21.24 -11.22 0.71
C GLU A 61 19.98 -11.42 1.57
N TYR A 62 19.97 -10.81 2.78
CA TYR A 62 18.77 -10.77 3.61
C TYR A 62 17.69 -9.93 2.91
N ILE A 63 16.63 -10.58 2.49
CA ILE A 63 15.40 -9.88 2.08
C ILE A 63 14.72 -9.38 3.36
N GLU A 64 14.98 -8.14 3.71
CA GLU A 64 14.33 -7.47 4.84
C GLU A 64 12.88 -7.17 4.45
N PHE A 65 11.92 -7.99 4.94
CA PHE A 65 10.50 -7.74 4.78
C PHE A 65 10.08 -6.60 5.70
N PHE A 66 9.87 -5.44 5.12
CA PHE A 66 9.24 -4.34 5.85
C PHE A 66 7.72 -4.54 5.85
N ILE A 67 7.16 -4.89 7.02
CA ILE A 67 5.72 -4.83 7.24
C ILE A 67 5.43 -3.38 7.62
N GLY A 68 4.87 -2.61 6.68
CA GLY A 68 4.38 -1.27 7.01
C GLY A 68 3.26 -1.37 8.06
N GLU A 69 3.16 -0.37 8.94
CA GLU A 69 2.15 -0.34 10.01
C GLU A 69 0.71 -0.50 9.46
N GLU A 70 0.47 -0.09 8.21
CA GLU A 70 -0.80 -0.23 7.52
C GLU A 70 -1.26 -1.68 7.28
N ASN A 71 -0.37 -2.65 7.43
CA ASN A 71 -0.66 -4.07 7.22
C ASN A 71 -0.91 -4.85 8.53
N ILE A 72 -0.84 -4.20 9.69
CA ILE A 72 -1.10 -4.82 10.99
C ILE A 72 -2.60 -4.76 11.24
N PRO A 73 -3.31 -5.90 11.39
CA PRO A 73 -4.72 -5.88 11.77
C PRO A 73 -4.86 -5.32 13.19
N THR A 74 -5.48 -4.17 13.33
CA THR A 74 -5.83 -3.64 14.65
C THR A 74 -6.98 -4.47 15.21
N ILE A 75 -6.72 -5.28 16.24
CA ILE A 75 -7.79 -5.89 17.04
C ILE A 75 -8.37 -4.75 17.87
N LYS A 76 -9.56 -4.28 17.49
CA LYS A 76 -10.32 -3.35 18.34
C LYS A 76 -10.81 -4.14 19.55
N GLU A 77 -10.27 -3.85 20.72
CA GLU A 77 -10.98 -4.14 21.97
C GLU A 77 -12.23 -3.23 21.98
N GLU A 78 -13.40 -3.82 21.93
CA GLU A 78 -14.66 -3.12 22.15
C GLU A 78 -14.73 -2.70 23.64
N ASN A 79 -14.25 -1.53 23.95
CA ASN A 79 -14.62 -0.83 25.17
C ASN A 79 -15.64 0.25 24.80
N ASN A 80 -16.90 -0.09 25.07
CA ASN A 80 -18.02 0.85 25.09
C ASN A 80 -17.81 1.87 26.22
N SER A 81 -17.30 3.04 25.91
CA SER A 81 -17.57 4.33 26.57
C SER A 81 -16.72 5.40 25.91
N ASP A 82 -17.35 6.43 25.37
CA ASP A 82 -16.84 7.74 24.93
C ASP A 82 -17.11 8.08 23.45
N GLU A 83 -18.39 8.04 23.06
CA GLU A 83 -18.83 8.52 21.74
C GLU A 83 -18.99 10.05 21.62
N GLU A 84 -18.83 10.84 22.69
CA GLU A 84 -19.14 12.28 22.62
C GLU A 84 -17.91 13.17 22.40
N GLU A 85 -16.71 12.81 22.82
CA GLU A 85 -15.50 13.67 22.64
C GLU A 85 -14.88 13.59 21.23
N SER A 86 -15.12 12.52 20.49
CA SER A 86 -14.53 12.37 19.13
C SER A 86 -15.27 13.17 18.04
N LYS A 87 -16.49 13.63 18.29
CA LYS A 87 -17.29 14.40 17.31
C LYS A 87 -16.88 15.87 17.21
N GLU A 88 -16.46 16.51 18.29
CA GLU A 88 -16.03 17.91 18.25
C GLU A 88 -14.63 18.09 17.67
N ALA A 89 -13.69 17.18 17.95
CA ALA A 89 -12.35 17.23 17.37
C ALA A 89 -12.36 16.93 15.85
N SER A 90 -13.26 16.06 15.39
CA SER A 90 -13.45 15.75 13.97
C SER A 90 -14.01 16.92 13.16
N ASN A 91 -14.91 17.72 13.74
CA ASN A 91 -15.54 18.84 13.03
C ASN A 91 -14.63 20.08 12.91
N THR A 92 -13.74 20.33 13.86
CA THR A 92 -12.80 21.45 13.80
C THR A 92 -11.63 21.22 12.85
N LEU A 93 -11.18 19.98 12.70
CA LEU A 93 -10.09 19.62 11.78
C LEU A 93 -10.57 19.48 10.33
N ALA A 94 -11.80 19.01 10.12
CA ALA A 94 -12.40 18.89 8.79
C ALA A 94 -12.60 20.25 8.08
N SER A 95 -12.69 21.35 8.82
CA SER A 95 -12.85 22.69 8.26
C SER A 95 -11.58 23.24 7.58
N ASN A 96 -10.41 22.70 7.88
CA ASN A 96 -9.12 23.15 7.36
C ASN A 96 -8.69 22.39 6.08
N TYR A 97 -9.36 21.27 5.74
CA TYR A 97 -9.07 20.48 4.56
C TYR A 97 -10.19 20.61 3.54
N THR A 98 -10.03 21.50 2.60
CA THR A 98 -10.93 21.60 1.47
C THR A 98 -10.89 20.28 0.68
N ASN A 99 -12.06 19.69 0.47
CA ASN A 99 -12.26 18.53 -0.42
C ASN A 99 -12.05 18.99 -1.86
N ASN A 100 -10.82 19.15 -2.30
CA ASN A 100 -10.53 19.56 -3.65
C ASN A 100 -10.65 18.36 -4.57
N ILE A 101 -11.84 18.19 -5.16
CA ILE A 101 -12.05 17.27 -6.26
C ILE A 101 -11.95 18.09 -7.54
N ARG A 102 -10.96 17.79 -8.38
CA ARG A 102 -10.80 18.40 -9.70
C ARG A 102 -11.33 17.42 -10.74
N ILE A 103 -12.28 17.86 -11.56
CA ILE A 103 -12.82 17.11 -12.70
C ILE A 103 -12.37 17.85 -13.98
N THR A 104 -11.67 17.13 -14.86
CA THR A 104 -11.07 17.73 -16.07
C THR A 104 -12.00 17.69 -17.27
N ARG A 105 -13.01 16.79 -17.28
CA ARG A 105 -13.98 16.63 -18.37
C ARG A 105 -15.35 16.21 -17.83
N GLU A 106 -16.40 16.48 -18.57
CA GLU A 106 -17.78 16.18 -18.21
C GLU A 106 -18.04 14.69 -17.94
N LYS A 107 -17.37 13.79 -18.69
CA LYS A 107 -17.44 12.33 -18.48
C LYS A 107 -16.04 11.78 -18.20
N PRO A 108 -15.58 11.84 -16.94
CA PRO A 108 -14.28 11.31 -16.58
C PRO A 108 -14.29 9.77 -16.63
N THR A 109 -13.21 9.19 -17.11
CA THR A 109 -13.04 7.73 -17.18
C THR A 109 -11.95 7.22 -16.25
N MET A 110 -11.17 8.13 -15.67
CA MET A 110 -10.14 7.83 -14.67
C MET A 110 -10.39 8.59 -13.37
N MET A 111 -10.05 7.95 -12.26
CA MET A 111 -9.94 8.59 -10.96
C MET A 111 -8.51 8.45 -10.46
N ILE A 112 -7.93 9.56 -9.95
CA ILE A 112 -6.68 9.59 -9.20
C ILE A 112 -7.00 10.01 -7.79
N TYR A 113 -6.52 9.25 -6.81
CA TYR A 113 -6.63 9.57 -5.40
C TYR A 113 -5.39 9.10 -4.65
N HIS A 114 -5.29 9.41 -3.37
CA HIS A 114 -4.18 9.06 -2.51
C HIS A 114 -4.72 8.54 -1.19
N SER A 115 -4.55 7.25 -0.89
CA SER A 115 -4.87 6.74 0.45
C SER A 115 -3.95 7.40 1.48
N HIS A 116 -2.72 7.72 1.10
CA HIS A 116 -1.71 8.40 1.90
C HIS A 116 -1.26 9.73 1.25
N ALA A 117 -2.16 10.71 1.19
CA ALA A 117 -1.89 12.00 0.55
C ALA A 117 -0.77 12.83 1.20
N SER A 118 -0.47 12.56 2.49
CA SER A 118 0.63 13.24 3.19
C SER A 118 2.02 12.72 2.84
N GLU A 119 2.15 11.64 2.09
CA GLU A 119 3.44 11.10 1.69
C GLU A 119 4.30 12.14 0.97
N SER A 120 5.52 12.33 1.49
CA SER A 120 6.50 13.28 0.94
C SER A 120 7.85 12.62 0.68
N TYR A 121 8.79 13.36 0.15
CA TYR A 121 10.05 12.89 -0.40
C TYR A 121 11.26 13.30 0.46
N SER A 122 12.47 12.94 0.04
CA SER A 122 13.71 13.16 0.80
C SER A 122 14.03 14.63 1.07
N ASP A 123 13.51 15.54 0.27
CA ASP A 123 13.60 16.99 0.42
C ASP A 123 12.55 17.58 1.38
N SER A 124 11.65 16.74 1.92
CA SER A 124 10.72 17.07 3.00
C SER A 124 10.72 15.94 4.05
N PRO A 125 11.81 15.78 4.82
CA PRO A 125 12.02 14.64 5.71
C PRO A 125 11.28 14.73 7.05
N GLU A 126 10.68 15.89 7.37
CA GLU A 126 9.97 16.14 8.62
C GLU A 126 8.80 15.14 8.76
N ASN A 127 8.43 14.84 10.02
CA ASN A 127 7.30 13.94 10.32
C ASN A 127 7.37 12.59 9.59
N ASN A 128 8.56 11.99 9.54
CA ASN A 128 8.78 10.72 8.84
C ASN A 128 8.39 10.77 7.35
N TYR A 129 8.80 11.84 6.67
CA TYR A 129 8.49 12.06 5.24
C TYR A 129 6.98 12.17 4.97
N ARG A 130 6.27 12.94 5.81
CA ARG A 130 4.87 13.28 5.65
C ARG A 130 4.64 14.76 5.75
N CYS A 131 3.87 15.30 4.81
CA CYS A 131 3.62 16.71 4.67
C CYS A 131 2.18 16.95 4.20
N GLN A 132 1.50 17.91 4.81
CA GLN A 132 0.14 18.29 4.43
C GLN A 132 0.12 19.52 3.50
N ASP A 133 1.15 19.66 2.68
CA ASP A 133 1.24 20.65 1.63
C ASP A 133 1.13 19.95 0.27
N ASN A 134 0.07 20.25 -0.48
CA ASN A 134 -0.17 19.69 -1.80
C ASN A 134 0.99 19.90 -2.79
N ASN A 135 1.82 20.93 -2.57
CA ASN A 135 2.96 21.24 -3.43
C ASN A 135 4.22 20.44 -3.06
N LYS A 136 4.22 19.77 -1.89
CA LYS A 136 5.39 19.04 -1.35
C LYS A 136 5.15 17.56 -1.14
N SER A 137 3.92 17.10 -1.33
CA SER A 137 3.52 15.70 -1.14
C SER A 137 3.28 15.01 -2.49
N ILE A 138 2.92 13.73 -2.41
CA ILE A 138 2.51 12.92 -3.56
C ILE A 138 1.35 13.54 -4.35
N VAL A 139 0.57 14.42 -3.72
CA VAL A 139 -0.52 15.17 -4.37
C VAL A 139 0.00 16.03 -5.53
N SER A 140 1.20 16.60 -5.40
CA SER A 140 1.84 17.36 -6.48
C SER A 140 2.10 16.47 -7.71
N VAL A 141 2.58 15.26 -7.50
CA VAL A 141 2.80 14.27 -8.56
C VAL A 141 1.48 13.87 -9.22
N GLY A 142 0.43 13.64 -8.41
CA GLY A 142 -0.92 13.36 -8.89
C GLY A 142 -1.54 14.50 -9.71
N SER A 143 -1.27 15.75 -9.31
CA SER A 143 -1.72 16.94 -10.05
C SER A 143 -1.09 17.04 -11.44
N LEU A 144 0.24 16.80 -11.52
CA LEU A 144 0.95 16.76 -12.80
C LEU A 144 0.50 15.59 -13.68
N LEU A 145 0.29 14.40 -13.07
CA LEU A 145 -0.21 13.24 -13.80
C LEU A 145 -1.61 13.50 -14.39
N THR A 146 -2.47 14.16 -13.62
CA THR A 146 -3.79 14.60 -14.07
C THR A 146 -3.68 15.50 -15.30
N GLU A 147 -2.76 16.46 -15.29
CA GLU A 147 -2.55 17.38 -16.43
C GLU A 147 -2.03 16.67 -17.66
N GLU A 148 -1.03 15.79 -17.50
CA GLU A 148 -0.47 15.03 -18.62
C GLU A 148 -1.49 14.08 -19.26
N LEU A 149 -2.26 13.36 -18.45
CA LEU A 149 -3.33 12.50 -18.96
C LEU A 149 -4.47 13.29 -19.60
N ASN A 150 -4.83 14.45 -19.04
CA ASN A 150 -5.84 15.32 -19.66
C ASN A 150 -5.39 15.87 -21.02
N LYS A 151 -4.11 16.25 -21.19
CA LYS A 151 -3.52 16.63 -22.50
C LYS A 151 -3.64 15.51 -23.53
N LYS A 152 -3.57 14.24 -23.08
CA LYS A 152 -3.72 13.04 -23.93
C LYS A 152 -5.17 12.65 -24.24
N GLY A 153 -6.13 13.40 -23.70
CA GLY A 153 -7.56 13.24 -24.01
C GLY A 153 -8.37 12.55 -22.93
N TRP A 154 -7.76 12.13 -21.81
CA TRP A 154 -8.47 11.48 -20.73
C TRP A 154 -9.29 12.48 -19.88
N GLY A 155 -10.48 12.07 -19.47
CA GLY A 155 -11.23 12.74 -18.42
C GLY A 155 -10.84 12.18 -17.06
N ILE A 156 -10.42 13.05 -16.14
CA ILE A 156 -9.87 12.65 -14.83
C ILE A 156 -10.68 13.27 -13.71
N VAL A 157 -10.99 12.49 -12.69
CA VAL A 157 -11.35 13.00 -11.37
C VAL A 157 -10.11 12.85 -10.48
N HIS A 158 -9.57 13.95 -9.96
CA HIS A 158 -8.45 13.94 -9.03
C HIS A 158 -8.90 14.40 -7.65
N SER A 159 -8.76 13.54 -6.64
CA SER A 159 -9.01 13.87 -5.24
C SER A 159 -7.69 14.15 -4.51
N THR A 160 -7.56 15.36 -3.97
CA THR A 160 -6.39 15.79 -3.19
C THR A 160 -6.64 15.68 -1.68
N LYS A 161 -7.67 14.93 -1.27
CA LYS A 161 -8.05 14.78 0.14
C LYS A 161 -7.02 13.95 0.92
N TYR A 162 -6.67 14.43 2.11
CA TYR A 162 -5.81 13.73 3.05
C TYR A 162 -6.63 12.68 3.82
N HIS A 163 -6.48 11.40 3.45
CA HIS A 163 -7.17 10.28 4.10
C HIS A 163 -6.40 9.72 5.28
N ASP A 164 -5.12 9.97 5.35
CA ASP A 164 -4.15 9.53 6.35
C ASP A 164 -3.92 10.55 7.47
N PHE A 165 -4.80 11.56 7.57
CA PHE A 165 -4.78 12.56 8.63
C PHE A 165 -6.21 12.77 9.18
N PRO A 166 -6.39 12.93 10.50
CA PRO A 166 -5.38 12.89 11.57
C PRO A 166 -4.92 11.48 11.95
N ASP A 167 -5.64 10.42 11.50
CA ASP A 167 -5.34 9.03 11.82
C ASP A 167 -4.88 8.28 10.57
N TYR A 168 -3.61 7.87 10.60
CA TYR A 168 -2.99 7.10 9.53
C TYR A 168 -3.64 5.73 9.31
N ASN A 169 -4.01 5.04 10.39
CA ASN A 169 -4.57 3.68 10.31
C ASN A 169 -5.95 3.66 9.64
N SER A 170 -6.67 4.77 9.63
CA SER A 170 -7.98 4.91 8.99
C SER A 170 -7.90 5.29 7.50
N SER A 171 -6.71 5.47 6.93
CA SER A 171 -6.51 5.98 5.57
C SER A 171 -7.29 5.22 4.51
N TYR A 172 -7.24 3.88 4.52
CA TYR A 172 -7.95 3.06 3.54
C TYR A 172 -9.46 3.07 3.74
N SER A 173 -9.96 3.13 4.96
CA SER A 173 -11.40 3.27 5.22
C SER A 173 -11.91 4.66 4.82
N ASN A 174 -11.10 5.70 5.04
CA ASN A 174 -11.43 7.06 4.65
C ASN A 174 -11.38 7.25 3.13
N SER A 175 -10.34 6.72 2.47
CA SER A 175 -10.24 6.76 1.00
C SER A 175 -11.38 5.98 0.34
N LEU A 176 -11.80 4.84 0.90
CA LEU A 176 -12.95 4.09 0.39
C LEU A 176 -14.25 4.90 0.39
N LYS A 177 -14.48 5.71 1.44
CA LYS A 177 -15.66 6.61 1.48
C LYS A 177 -15.61 7.63 0.34
N THR A 178 -14.44 8.22 0.10
CA THR A 178 -14.23 9.20 -0.99
C THR A 178 -14.41 8.53 -2.36
N ILE A 179 -13.82 7.35 -2.57
CA ILE A 179 -13.97 6.58 -3.82
C ILE A 179 -15.44 6.29 -4.10
N ASN A 180 -16.17 5.76 -3.11
CA ASN A 180 -17.59 5.43 -3.27
C ASN A 180 -18.43 6.68 -3.59
N SER A 181 -18.15 7.82 -2.96
CA SER A 181 -18.83 9.09 -3.27
C SER A 181 -18.54 9.52 -4.71
N ILE A 182 -17.29 9.52 -5.15
CA ILE A 182 -16.92 9.89 -6.51
C ILE A 182 -17.59 8.95 -7.54
N MET A 183 -17.52 7.64 -7.33
CA MET A 183 -18.08 6.66 -8.27
C MET A 183 -19.62 6.69 -8.31
N SER A 184 -20.29 7.08 -7.24
CA SER A 184 -21.75 7.27 -7.24
C SER A 184 -22.19 8.48 -8.07
N GLU A 185 -21.34 9.51 -8.15
CA GLU A 185 -21.62 10.73 -8.94
C GLU A 185 -21.10 10.61 -10.39
N GLN A 186 -20.02 9.85 -10.59
CA GLN A 186 -19.30 9.71 -11.86
C GLN A 186 -19.27 8.24 -12.29
N ASN A 187 -20.40 7.74 -12.79
CA ASN A 187 -20.56 6.33 -13.19
C ASN A 187 -19.80 5.92 -14.46
N SER A 188 -19.07 6.84 -15.07
CA SER A 188 -18.23 6.59 -16.24
C SER A 188 -16.79 6.21 -15.91
N ILE A 189 -16.42 6.16 -14.63
CA ILE A 189 -15.07 5.83 -14.19
C ILE A 189 -14.83 4.32 -14.30
N ASP A 190 -13.86 3.94 -15.14
CA ASP A 190 -13.43 2.56 -15.35
C ASP A 190 -12.08 2.26 -14.70
N ILE A 191 -11.26 3.30 -14.49
CA ILE A 191 -9.89 3.20 -14.03
C ILE A 191 -9.72 3.97 -12.73
N ALA A 192 -9.25 3.31 -11.68
CA ALA A 192 -8.93 3.93 -10.40
C ALA A 192 -7.44 3.81 -10.09
N ILE A 193 -6.81 4.92 -9.75
CA ILE A 193 -5.38 5.01 -9.46
C ILE A 193 -5.18 5.50 -8.04
N ASP A 194 -4.65 4.64 -7.17
CA ASP A 194 -4.13 5.03 -5.86
C ASP A 194 -2.64 5.37 -6.03
N LEU A 195 -2.30 6.64 -5.91
CA LEU A 195 -0.96 7.13 -6.21
C LEU A 195 -0.19 7.39 -4.93
N HIS A 196 0.95 6.70 -4.77
CA HIS A 196 1.81 6.65 -3.60
C HIS A 196 3.27 6.89 -3.94
N ARG A 197 4.10 6.95 -2.89
CA ARG A 197 5.55 6.75 -2.95
C ARG A 197 5.98 5.63 -2.01
N ASP A 198 6.93 4.78 -2.41
CA ASP A 198 7.44 3.66 -1.59
C ASP A 198 8.14 4.17 -0.32
N ALA A 199 8.04 3.43 0.78
CA ALA A 199 8.65 3.79 2.06
C ALA A 199 9.68 2.75 2.48
N ARG A 200 10.84 3.24 2.95
CA ARG A 200 11.92 2.44 3.51
C ARG A 200 12.44 3.06 4.79
N THR A 201 13.00 2.21 5.67
CA THR A 201 13.73 2.70 6.83
C THR A 201 15.05 3.32 6.38
N LEU A 202 15.19 4.64 6.52
CA LEU A 202 16.33 5.43 6.07
C LEU A 202 17.09 6.05 7.25
N ASP A 203 17.38 5.24 8.28
CA ASP A 203 18.00 5.65 9.53
C ASP A 203 19.53 5.88 9.42
N THR A 204 20.16 5.37 8.35
CA THR A 204 21.60 5.55 8.08
C THR A 204 21.84 6.13 6.69
N LYS A 205 23.00 6.80 6.52
CA LYS A 205 23.42 7.31 5.21
C LYS A 205 23.50 6.18 4.17
N ALA A 206 24.04 5.03 4.57
CA ALA A 206 24.17 3.88 3.66
C ALA A 206 22.81 3.38 3.15
N LYS A 207 21.78 3.32 4.03
CA LYS A 207 20.42 2.97 3.62
C LYS A 207 19.81 4.03 2.71
N LYS A 208 20.04 5.32 2.98
CA LYS A 208 19.60 6.41 2.10
C LYS A 208 20.24 6.29 0.71
N ASP A 209 21.57 6.15 0.64
CA ASP A 209 22.29 6.03 -0.62
C ASP A 209 21.85 4.79 -1.41
N LYS A 210 21.67 3.64 -0.73
CA LYS A 210 21.15 2.40 -1.34
C LYS A 210 19.77 2.60 -1.94
N GLU A 211 18.87 3.26 -1.21
CA GLU A 211 17.51 3.51 -1.66
C GLU A 211 17.46 4.49 -2.85
N THR A 212 18.23 5.58 -2.78
CA THR A 212 18.37 6.52 -3.89
C THR A 212 18.87 5.81 -5.16
N ASN A 213 19.93 5.00 -5.04
CA ASN A 213 20.47 4.23 -6.17
C ASN A 213 19.44 3.23 -6.75
N ARG A 214 18.58 2.63 -5.89
CA ARG A 214 17.51 1.74 -6.32
C ARG A 214 16.43 2.48 -7.10
N MET A 215 16.06 3.67 -6.63
CA MET A 215 14.85 4.38 -7.07
C MET A 215 15.08 5.50 -8.06
N VAL A 216 16.32 5.87 -8.35
CA VAL A 216 16.64 6.93 -9.31
C VAL A 216 17.36 6.35 -10.52
N ALA A 217 17.00 6.85 -11.69
CA ALA A 217 17.71 6.61 -12.95
C ALA A 217 18.03 7.94 -13.62
N ASN A 218 19.16 7.99 -14.35
CA ASN A 218 19.40 9.07 -15.29
C ASN A 218 18.76 8.67 -16.63
N TYR A 219 17.77 9.43 -17.06
CA TYR A 219 17.04 9.13 -18.28
C TYR A 219 16.88 10.41 -19.12
N ASN A 220 17.44 10.40 -20.34
CA ASN A 220 17.49 11.56 -21.22
C ASN A 220 18.15 12.81 -20.60
N GLY A 221 19.14 12.61 -19.73
CA GLY A 221 19.88 13.69 -19.08
C GLY A 221 19.20 14.28 -17.84
N GLU A 222 18.09 13.72 -17.40
CA GLU A 222 17.38 14.10 -16.18
C GLU A 222 17.44 12.97 -15.15
N GLU A 223 17.49 13.31 -13.87
CA GLU A 223 17.25 12.35 -12.80
C GLU A 223 15.76 12.10 -12.66
N VAL A 224 15.35 10.85 -12.80
CA VAL A 224 13.96 10.41 -12.83
C VAL A 224 13.75 9.35 -11.75
N ALA A 225 12.75 9.51 -10.91
CA ALA A 225 12.41 8.46 -9.97
C ALA A 225 11.77 7.28 -10.72
N LYS A 226 12.17 6.07 -10.35
CA LYS A 226 11.55 4.85 -10.85
C LYS A 226 10.18 4.66 -10.21
N PHE A 227 9.33 3.91 -10.89
CA PHE A 227 8.00 3.59 -10.38
C PHE A 227 7.75 2.09 -10.42
N LEU A 228 6.77 1.65 -9.65
CA LEU A 228 6.34 0.25 -9.60
C LEU A 228 4.86 0.15 -9.26
N PHE A 229 4.30 -1.05 -9.45
CA PHE A 229 2.93 -1.36 -9.10
C PHE A 229 2.88 -2.28 -7.88
N VAL A 230 1.86 -2.10 -7.04
CA VAL A 230 1.65 -2.92 -5.84
C VAL A 230 0.36 -3.71 -5.96
N VAL A 231 0.40 -4.96 -5.50
CA VAL A 231 -0.75 -5.87 -5.45
C VAL A 231 -1.00 -6.28 -4.00
N GLY A 232 -2.20 -6.02 -3.50
CA GLY A 232 -2.68 -6.53 -2.22
C GLY A 232 -3.22 -7.94 -2.37
N GLN A 233 -2.61 -8.93 -1.71
CA GLN A 233 -3.01 -10.34 -1.87
C GLN A 233 -4.36 -10.69 -1.21
N ARG A 234 -4.91 -9.79 -0.36
CA ARG A 234 -6.23 -9.98 0.27
C ARG A 234 -7.41 -9.42 -0.53
N ASN A 235 -7.16 -8.93 -1.73
CA ASN A 235 -8.27 -8.51 -2.60
C ASN A 235 -9.13 -9.70 -3.00
N PRO A 236 -10.46 -9.56 -3.07
CA PRO A 236 -11.34 -10.60 -3.57
C PRO A 236 -11.09 -10.93 -5.05
N ASN A 237 -10.60 -9.94 -5.83
CA ASN A 237 -10.24 -10.01 -7.24
C ASN A 237 -8.71 -9.98 -7.46
N VAL A 238 -7.94 -10.61 -6.55
CA VAL A 238 -6.46 -10.55 -6.58
C VAL A 238 -5.85 -11.07 -7.87
N LYS A 239 -6.50 -12.02 -8.55
CA LYS A 239 -6.00 -12.58 -9.82
C LYS A 239 -6.02 -11.52 -10.93
N GLU A 240 -7.11 -10.78 -11.02
CA GLU A 240 -7.34 -9.71 -11.99
C GLU A 240 -6.40 -8.53 -11.71
N VAL A 241 -6.30 -8.10 -10.44
CA VAL A 241 -5.39 -7.04 -10.00
C VAL A 241 -3.94 -7.39 -10.32
N ARG A 242 -3.53 -8.63 -10.02
CA ARG A 242 -2.17 -9.13 -10.32
C ARG A 242 -1.92 -9.18 -11.83
N ALA A 243 -2.87 -9.66 -12.60
CA ALA A 243 -2.75 -9.72 -14.06
C ALA A 243 -2.57 -8.33 -14.64
N LEU A 244 -3.40 -7.37 -14.23
CA LEU A 244 -3.33 -5.98 -14.67
C LEU A 244 -1.97 -5.34 -14.30
N ALA A 245 -1.52 -5.47 -13.05
CA ALA A 245 -0.26 -4.91 -12.60
C ALA A 245 0.94 -5.47 -13.37
N ASN A 246 0.97 -6.79 -13.62
CA ASN A 246 2.03 -7.43 -14.39
C ASN A 246 1.99 -7.03 -15.87
N ASP A 247 0.81 -6.95 -16.48
CA ASP A 247 0.64 -6.55 -17.87
C ASP A 247 1.14 -5.12 -18.10
N ILE A 248 0.73 -4.17 -17.24
CA ILE A 248 1.20 -2.78 -17.33
C ILE A 248 2.71 -2.71 -17.06
N THR A 249 3.22 -3.46 -16.08
CA THR A 249 4.67 -3.51 -15.80
C THR A 249 5.45 -4.01 -17.01
N ASN A 250 4.99 -5.08 -17.65
CA ASN A 250 5.65 -5.64 -18.84
C ASN A 250 5.58 -4.68 -20.04
N PHE A 251 4.46 -4.01 -20.23
CA PHE A 251 4.29 -2.97 -21.23
C PHE A 251 5.27 -1.80 -20.99
N ALA A 252 5.29 -1.31 -19.76
CA ALA A 252 6.15 -0.20 -19.35
C ALA A 252 7.65 -0.54 -19.47
N LYS A 253 8.06 -1.77 -19.11
CA LYS A 253 9.46 -2.23 -19.24
C LYS A 253 9.93 -2.32 -20.70
N LYS A 254 9.05 -2.64 -21.65
CA LYS A 254 9.40 -2.64 -23.08
C LYS A 254 9.71 -1.22 -23.55
N LYS A 255 9.03 -0.22 -23.00
CA LYS A 255 9.14 1.18 -23.42
C LYS A 255 10.20 1.96 -22.64
N TYR A 256 10.27 1.72 -21.34
CA TYR A 256 11.13 2.43 -20.37
C TYR A 256 11.79 1.42 -19.40
N PRO A 257 12.71 0.56 -19.87
CA PRO A 257 13.27 -0.55 -19.08
C PRO A 257 13.93 -0.10 -17.78
N ASP A 258 14.56 1.08 -17.77
CA ASP A 258 15.30 1.60 -16.62
C ASP A 258 14.42 2.32 -15.59
N LEU A 259 13.16 2.62 -15.92
CA LEU A 259 12.26 3.39 -15.07
C LEU A 259 11.25 2.54 -14.29
N VAL A 260 11.12 1.24 -14.61
CA VAL A 260 10.07 0.39 -14.05
C VAL A 260 10.66 -0.76 -13.24
N LEU A 261 10.32 -0.81 -11.96
CA LEU A 261 10.69 -1.90 -11.08
C LEU A 261 9.66 -3.05 -11.15
N PRO A 262 10.03 -4.26 -10.67
CA PRO A 262 9.08 -5.37 -10.57
C PRO A 262 7.87 -5.02 -9.68
N VAL A 263 6.74 -5.69 -9.93
CA VAL A 263 5.56 -5.62 -9.07
C VAL A 263 5.89 -6.08 -7.67
N ILE A 264 5.42 -5.35 -6.65
CA ILE A 264 5.49 -5.76 -5.25
C ILE A 264 4.15 -6.37 -4.84
N GLU A 265 4.17 -7.57 -4.26
CA GLU A 265 2.98 -8.18 -3.68
C GLU A 265 3.01 -8.06 -2.15
N LYS A 266 1.95 -7.52 -1.57
CA LYS A 266 1.79 -7.34 -0.12
C LYS A 266 0.82 -8.40 0.43
N PRO A 267 1.31 -9.38 1.23
CA PRO A 267 0.50 -10.53 1.67
C PRO A 267 -0.75 -10.16 2.46
N TYR A 268 -0.70 -9.07 3.20
CA TYR A 268 -1.79 -8.65 4.08
C TYR A 268 -2.59 -7.46 3.52
N GLY A 269 -2.15 -6.86 2.41
CA GLY A 269 -2.79 -5.68 1.81
C GLY A 269 -4.08 -6.03 1.07
N LYS A 270 -5.03 -5.09 1.12
CA LYS A 270 -6.25 -5.08 0.29
C LYS A 270 -6.31 -3.80 -0.57
N PHE A 271 -5.87 -2.65 -0.02
CA PHE A 271 -5.65 -1.39 -0.71
C PHE A 271 -6.83 -0.90 -1.58
N ASN A 272 -8.07 -1.23 -1.20
CA ASN A 272 -9.27 -0.88 -1.96
C ASN A 272 -9.25 -1.29 -3.46
N GLN A 273 -8.34 -2.19 -3.88
CA GLN A 273 -8.14 -2.54 -5.30
C GLN A 273 -9.31 -3.31 -5.93
N TYR A 274 -10.37 -3.56 -5.19
CA TYR A 274 -11.59 -4.23 -5.64
C TYR A 274 -12.70 -3.25 -6.05
N VAL A 275 -12.46 -1.93 -5.95
CA VAL A 275 -13.49 -0.92 -6.20
C VAL A 275 -13.75 -0.64 -7.68
N ALA A 276 -12.79 -0.99 -8.54
CA ALA A 276 -12.91 -0.88 -9.99
C ALA A 276 -12.21 -2.05 -10.67
N ASP A 277 -12.65 -2.43 -11.86
CA ASP A 277 -12.04 -3.52 -12.63
C ASP A 277 -10.59 -3.20 -13.02
N ASN A 278 -10.30 -1.93 -13.29
CA ASN A 278 -8.97 -1.45 -13.60
C ASN A 278 -8.42 -0.60 -12.46
N HIS A 279 -8.29 -1.20 -11.28
CA HIS A 279 -7.65 -0.52 -10.16
C HIS A 279 -6.14 -0.82 -10.12
N ILE A 280 -5.34 0.23 -10.02
CA ILE A 280 -3.88 0.14 -9.87
C ILE A 280 -3.40 0.99 -8.70
N LEU A 281 -2.45 0.46 -7.92
CA LEU A 281 -1.67 1.22 -6.95
C LEU A 281 -0.28 1.42 -7.54
N ILE A 282 0.16 2.67 -7.63
CA ILE A 282 1.44 3.06 -8.22
C ILE A 282 2.29 3.74 -7.15
N GLU A 283 3.49 3.21 -6.93
CA GLU A 283 4.54 3.87 -6.15
C GLU A 283 5.43 4.67 -7.10
N VAL A 284 5.56 5.97 -6.89
CA VAL A 284 6.42 6.87 -7.69
C VAL A 284 7.57 7.35 -6.83
N GLY A 285 8.75 6.77 -7.05
CA GLY A 285 9.88 7.01 -6.16
C GLY A 285 9.68 6.42 -4.77
N SER A 286 10.41 6.95 -3.81
CA SER A 286 10.34 6.58 -2.40
C SER A 286 10.70 7.78 -1.51
N ASN A 287 10.67 7.58 -0.18
CA ASN A 287 11.22 8.56 0.76
C ASN A 287 12.75 8.78 0.63
N GLY A 288 13.43 8.05 -0.26
CA GLY A 288 14.84 8.25 -0.64
C GLY A 288 15.03 9.07 -1.93
N THR A 289 13.94 9.45 -2.62
CA THR A 289 13.99 10.29 -3.83
C THR A 289 13.49 11.70 -3.53
N THR A 290 13.87 12.69 -4.36
CA THR A 290 13.34 14.05 -4.25
C THR A 290 11.99 14.17 -4.94
N LEU A 291 11.23 15.22 -4.60
CA LEU A 291 9.98 15.54 -5.27
C LEU A 291 10.20 15.82 -6.77
N GLU A 292 11.25 16.55 -7.12
CA GLU A 292 11.60 16.83 -8.52
C GLU A 292 11.83 15.54 -9.32
N GLN A 293 12.60 14.59 -8.78
CA GLN A 293 12.80 13.28 -9.41
C GLN A 293 11.48 12.54 -9.64
N ALA A 294 10.55 12.58 -8.67
CA ALA A 294 9.23 11.98 -8.82
C ALA A 294 8.36 12.72 -9.87
N GLN A 295 8.40 14.05 -9.91
CA GLN A 295 7.70 14.85 -10.91
C GLN A 295 8.23 14.57 -12.32
N ASN A 296 9.55 14.37 -12.49
CA ASN A 296 10.17 13.99 -13.75
C ASN A 296 9.69 12.64 -14.29
N SER A 297 9.18 11.74 -13.43
CA SER A 297 8.59 10.45 -13.82
C SER A 297 7.24 10.59 -14.50
N VAL A 298 6.49 11.66 -14.22
CA VAL A 298 5.08 11.80 -14.57
C VAL A 298 4.83 11.64 -16.07
N LYS A 299 5.66 12.25 -16.91
CA LYS A 299 5.54 12.15 -18.38
C LYS A 299 5.63 10.72 -18.89
N TYR A 300 6.47 9.89 -18.25
CA TYR A 300 6.67 8.49 -18.63
C TYR A 300 5.50 7.62 -18.14
N ILE A 301 5.04 7.86 -16.91
CA ILE A 301 3.87 7.18 -16.35
C ILE A 301 2.62 7.51 -17.19
N ALA A 302 2.41 8.78 -17.51
CA ALA A 302 1.29 9.20 -18.35
C ALA A 302 1.30 8.56 -19.73
N ASN A 303 2.50 8.42 -20.36
CA ASN A 303 2.64 7.72 -21.64
C ASN A 303 2.30 6.22 -21.52
N VAL A 304 2.78 5.56 -20.46
CA VAL A 304 2.48 4.14 -20.21
C VAL A 304 0.98 3.92 -20.05
N LEU A 305 0.33 4.70 -19.19
CA LEU A 305 -1.09 4.57 -18.92
C LEU A 305 -1.94 4.89 -20.16
N ASP A 306 -1.60 5.97 -20.86
CA ASP A 306 -2.30 6.38 -22.09
C ASP A 306 -2.29 5.30 -23.14
N GLU A 307 -1.12 4.81 -23.50
CA GLU A 307 -0.96 3.82 -24.56
C GLU A 307 -1.53 2.46 -24.16
N TYR A 308 -1.22 1.98 -22.95
CA TYR A 308 -1.72 0.71 -22.45
C TYR A 308 -3.25 0.63 -22.45
N PHE A 309 -3.92 1.65 -21.90
CA PHE A 309 -5.38 1.63 -21.85
C PHE A 309 -6.06 1.96 -23.18
N LYS A 310 -5.37 2.63 -24.12
CA LYS A 310 -5.89 2.81 -25.49
C LYS A 310 -5.79 1.56 -26.33
N GLU A 311 -4.73 0.75 -26.13
CA GLU A 311 -4.59 -0.55 -26.85
C GLU A 311 -5.60 -1.62 -26.38
N LYS A 312 -6.17 -1.44 -25.18
CA LYS A 312 -7.17 -2.38 -24.62
C LYS A 312 -8.63 -1.98 -24.88
N LYS A 313 -8.87 -0.79 -25.41
CA LYS A 313 -10.21 -0.33 -25.87
C LYS A 313 -10.48 -0.74 -27.30
#